data_cebbbe5ceb23c69413a923b9359c65a4
#
_entry.id   cebbbe5ceb23c69413a923b9359c65a4
#
_cell.length_a   1.000
_cell.length_b   1.000
_cell.length_c   1.000
_cell.angle_alpha   90.00
_cell.angle_beta   90.00
_cell.angle_gamma   90.00
#
_symmetry.space_group_name_H-M   'P 1'
#
loop_
_entity.id
_entity.type
_entity.pdbx_description
1 polymer ?
#
loop_
_entity_poly.entity_id
_entity_poly.type
_entity_poly.pdbx_seq_one_letter_code
_entity_poly.pdbx_strand_id
1 'polypeptide(L)'
;TKILYYISAQFSTIPEISYYSVSKLKYDRDRLKCENSTLMDRIFELRAAAIDASLEKIIIFEDDLLPSALLKFSSHLTKNRQNIVFLFSGCDENGYKYLISSSSHNIRPVAESFNEIFSAKGGGKGNCIQGTVKALKSDIMEYLEPYNFEVSADI
;
A
#
# COMPACT_ATOMS: atom_id res chain seq x y z
N THR A 1 -40.47 4.65 -7.93
CA THR A 1 -40.96 4.44 -9.30
C THR A 1 -40.08 5.16 -10.34
N LYS A 2 -39.80 6.46 -10.24
CA LYS A 2 -38.90 7.17 -11.16
C LYS A 2 -37.46 6.67 -11.09
N ILE A 3 -36.95 6.37 -9.90
CA ILE A 3 -35.59 5.83 -9.68
C ILE A 3 -35.40 4.48 -10.38
N LEU A 4 -36.38 3.59 -10.28
CA LEU A 4 -36.33 2.29 -10.97
C LEU A 4 -36.29 2.46 -12.50
N TYR A 5 -36.98 3.44 -13.03
CA TYR A 5 -36.99 3.74 -14.45
C TYR A 5 -35.63 4.28 -14.94
N TYR A 6 -34.98 5.15 -14.17
CA TYR A 6 -33.62 5.63 -14.45
C TYR A 6 -32.60 4.49 -14.44
N ILE A 7 -32.68 3.61 -13.44
CA ILE A 7 -31.80 2.45 -13.35
C ILE A 7 -32.00 1.52 -14.55
N SER A 8 -33.28 1.25 -14.91
CA SER A 8 -33.60 0.37 -16.04
C SER A 8 -33.08 0.92 -17.37
N ALA A 9 -33.17 2.24 -17.58
CA ALA A 9 -32.65 2.89 -18.77
C ALA A 9 -31.11 2.78 -18.88
N GLN A 10 -30.39 2.93 -17.78
CA GLN A 10 -28.93 2.78 -17.77
C GLN A 10 -28.48 1.34 -18.06
N PHE A 11 -29.25 0.34 -17.68
CA PHE A 11 -28.92 -1.06 -17.92
C PHE A 11 -29.59 -1.62 -19.17
N SER A 12 -30.25 -0.79 -19.96
CA SER A 12 -31.02 -1.23 -21.16
C SER A 12 -31.93 -2.42 -20.87
N THR A 13 -32.63 -2.37 -19.74
CA THR A 13 -33.47 -3.45 -19.24
C THR A 13 -34.81 -2.92 -18.75
N ILE A 14 -35.78 -3.80 -18.54
CA ILE A 14 -37.08 -3.43 -17.98
C ILE A 14 -37.00 -3.35 -16.44
N PRO A 15 -37.86 -2.54 -15.79
CA PRO A 15 -37.81 -2.30 -14.34
C PRO A 15 -37.81 -3.57 -13.49
N GLU A 16 -38.50 -4.60 -13.93
CA GLU A 16 -38.62 -5.89 -13.23
C GLU A 16 -37.28 -6.66 -13.20
N ILE A 17 -36.43 -6.47 -14.21
CA ILE A 17 -35.14 -7.15 -14.34
C ILE A 17 -34.01 -6.32 -13.71
N SER A 18 -34.23 -5.03 -13.42
CA SER A 18 -33.20 -4.11 -12.88
C SER A 18 -32.60 -4.61 -11.56
N TYR A 19 -33.42 -5.20 -10.69
CA TYR A 19 -32.92 -5.77 -9.42
C TYR A 19 -31.90 -6.88 -9.66
N TYR A 20 -32.21 -7.79 -10.59
CA TYR A 20 -31.29 -8.88 -10.95
C TYR A 20 -29.99 -8.34 -11.56
N SER A 21 -30.08 -7.36 -12.44
CA SER A 21 -28.93 -6.72 -13.09
C SER A 21 -28.02 -6.01 -12.05
N VAL A 22 -28.60 -5.27 -11.11
CA VAL A 22 -27.84 -4.61 -10.02
C VAL A 22 -27.21 -5.64 -9.09
N SER A 23 -27.92 -6.70 -8.76
CA SER A 23 -27.40 -7.78 -7.91
C SER A 23 -26.24 -8.51 -8.59
N LYS A 24 -26.33 -8.76 -9.89
CA LYS A 24 -25.25 -9.35 -10.70
C LYS A 24 -24.02 -8.44 -10.74
N LEU A 25 -24.20 -7.14 -10.95
CA LEU A 25 -23.10 -6.18 -10.92
C LEU A 25 -22.39 -6.15 -9.57
N LYS A 26 -23.16 -6.19 -8.48
CA LYS A 26 -22.57 -6.27 -7.13
C LYS A 26 -21.75 -7.56 -6.97
N TYR A 27 -22.28 -8.69 -7.39
CA TYR A 27 -21.56 -9.96 -7.36
C TYR A 27 -20.27 -9.91 -8.20
N ASP A 28 -20.37 -9.44 -9.45
CA ASP A 28 -19.21 -9.33 -10.35
C ASP A 28 -18.14 -8.37 -9.78
N ARG A 29 -18.56 -7.23 -9.21
CA ARG A 29 -17.64 -6.30 -8.52
C ARG A 29 -16.92 -6.98 -7.36
N ASP A 30 -17.63 -7.72 -6.53
CA ASP A 30 -17.06 -8.34 -5.34
C ASP A 30 -16.12 -9.51 -5.74
N ARG A 31 -16.47 -10.27 -6.78
CA ARG A 31 -15.61 -11.28 -7.39
C ARG A 31 -14.33 -10.66 -7.94
N LEU A 32 -14.42 -9.59 -8.75
CA LEU A 32 -13.28 -8.91 -9.32
C LEU A 32 -12.37 -8.29 -8.25
N LYS A 33 -12.92 -7.76 -7.17
CA LYS A 33 -12.14 -7.28 -6.02
C LYS A 33 -11.36 -8.42 -5.35
N CYS A 34 -11.96 -9.58 -5.20
CA CYS A 34 -11.30 -10.74 -4.63
C CYS A 34 -10.18 -11.24 -5.55
N GLU A 35 -10.43 -11.37 -6.85
CA GLU A 35 -9.44 -11.77 -7.85
C GLU A 35 -8.27 -10.78 -7.89
N ASN A 36 -8.54 -9.47 -7.92
CA ASN A 36 -7.51 -8.43 -7.90
C ASN A 36 -6.67 -8.50 -6.62
N SER A 37 -7.32 -8.68 -5.46
CA SER A 37 -6.59 -8.83 -4.19
C SER A 37 -5.66 -10.05 -4.19
N THR A 38 -6.10 -11.16 -4.79
CA THR A 38 -5.29 -12.39 -4.91
C THR A 38 -4.11 -12.20 -5.85
N LEU A 39 -4.34 -11.55 -7.00
CA LEU A 39 -3.28 -11.24 -7.95
C LEU A 39 -2.24 -10.30 -7.37
N MET A 40 -2.67 -9.24 -6.67
CA MET A 40 -1.76 -8.31 -5.99
C MET A 40 -0.93 -9.01 -4.92
N ASP A 41 -1.54 -9.90 -4.14
CA ASP A 41 -0.84 -10.69 -3.13
C ASP A 41 0.25 -11.56 -3.76
N ARG A 42 -0.05 -12.19 -4.90
CA ARG A 42 0.94 -12.98 -5.64
C ARG A 42 2.08 -12.13 -6.21
N ILE A 43 1.77 -10.94 -6.72
CA ILE A 43 2.79 -10.00 -7.20
C ILE A 43 3.71 -9.59 -6.05
N PHE A 44 3.17 -9.24 -4.89
CA PHE A 44 3.98 -8.86 -3.72
C PHE A 44 4.84 -10.00 -3.20
N GLU A 45 4.32 -11.23 -3.20
CA GLU A 45 5.11 -12.41 -2.85
C GLU A 45 6.31 -12.58 -3.79
N LEU A 46 6.09 -12.49 -5.12
CA LEU A 46 7.16 -12.64 -6.11
C LEU A 46 8.18 -11.50 -6.02
N ARG A 47 7.73 -10.26 -5.86
CA ARG A 47 8.62 -9.09 -5.69
C ARG A 47 9.45 -9.22 -4.40
N ALA A 48 8.83 -9.61 -3.31
CA ALA A 48 9.55 -9.84 -2.06
C ALA A 48 10.58 -10.97 -2.18
N ALA A 49 10.26 -12.04 -2.92
CA ALA A 49 11.19 -13.14 -3.15
C ALA A 49 12.39 -12.74 -4.03
N ALA A 50 12.24 -11.76 -4.91
CA ALA A 50 13.31 -11.25 -5.77
C ALA A 50 14.31 -10.34 -5.02
N ILE A 51 13.93 -9.81 -3.86
CA ILE A 51 14.79 -8.93 -3.05
C ILE A 51 15.72 -9.80 -2.19
N ASP A 52 17.00 -9.44 -2.15
CA ASP A 52 18.00 -10.13 -1.35
C ASP A 52 17.57 -10.20 0.14
N ALA A 53 17.58 -11.41 0.66
CA ALA A 53 17.17 -11.67 2.05
C ALA A 53 18.18 -11.14 3.10
N SER A 54 19.40 -10.84 2.69
CA SER A 54 20.46 -10.31 3.56
C SER A 54 20.34 -8.81 3.83
N LEU A 55 19.50 -8.09 3.08
CA LEU A 55 19.32 -6.67 3.26
C LEU A 55 18.66 -6.36 4.61
N GLU A 56 19.35 -5.58 5.42
CA GLU A 56 18.85 -5.16 6.74
C GLU A 56 17.75 -4.10 6.61
N LYS A 57 17.73 -3.36 5.50
CA LYS A 57 16.75 -2.30 5.25
C LYS A 57 16.33 -2.28 3.79
N ILE A 58 15.05 -2.04 3.57
CA ILE A 58 14.42 -2.00 2.25
C ILE A 58 13.62 -0.72 2.13
N ILE A 59 13.84 0.04 1.04
CA ILE A 59 13.07 1.24 0.73
C ILE A 59 12.44 1.05 -0.63
N ILE A 60 11.12 1.21 -0.71
CA ILE A 60 10.37 1.09 -1.95
C ILE A 60 9.41 2.27 -2.08
N PHE A 61 9.40 2.90 -3.26
CA PHE A 61 8.44 3.91 -3.65
C PHE A 61 7.49 3.33 -4.69
N GLU A 62 6.20 3.51 -4.48
CA GLU A 62 5.11 3.07 -5.34
C GLU A 62 4.25 4.29 -5.72
N ASP A 63 3.66 4.29 -6.90
CA ASP A 63 2.92 5.46 -7.37
C ASP A 63 1.56 5.60 -6.66
N ASP A 64 0.74 4.57 -6.63
CA ASP A 64 -0.61 4.65 -6.03
C ASP A 64 -1.07 3.31 -5.45
N LEU A 65 -0.52 2.93 -4.31
CA LEU A 65 -1.02 1.81 -3.54
C LEU A 65 -1.97 2.24 -2.44
N LEU A 66 -3.04 1.49 -2.26
CA LEU A 66 -3.92 1.64 -1.11
C LEU A 66 -3.19 1.25 0.19
N PRO A 67 -3.53 1.82 1.35
CA PRO A 67 -2.92 1.45 2.63
C PRO A 67 -2.99 -0.04 2.95
N SER A 68 -4.08 -0.70 2.56
CA SER A 68 -4.23 -2.15 2.72
C SER A 68 -3.26 -2.97 1.85
N ALA A 69 -2.92 -2.46 0.67
CA ALA A 69 -1.95 -3.08 -0.22
C ALA A 69 -0.51 -2.88 0.31
N LEU A 70 -0.19 -1.69 0.85
CA LEU A 70 1.09 -1.43 1.53
C LEU A 70 1.31 -2.39 2.71
N LEU A 71 0.27 -2.62 3.53
CA LEU A 71 0.33 -3.58 4.64
C LEU A 71 0.60 -5.00 4.17
N LYS A 72 -0.06 -5.45 3.10
CA LYS A 72 0.17 -6.78 2.52
C LYS A 72 1.60 -6.91 1.99
N PHE A 73 2.06 -5.92 1.22
CA PHE A 73 3.41 -5.93 0.66
C PHE A 73 4.47 -5.94 1.77
N SER A 74 4.32 -5.10 2.79
CA SER A 74 5.17 -5.08 3.97
C SER A 74 5.24 -6.44 4.66
N SER A 75 4.11 -7.15 4.80
CA SER A 75 4.06 -8.47 5.40
C SER A 75 4.89 -9.50 4.64
N HIS A 76 4.90 -9.45 3.31
CA HIS A 76 5.77 -10.31 2.50
C HIS A 76 7.25 -9.94 2.63
N LEU A 77 7.56 -8.64 2.69
CA LEU A 77 8.94 -8.15 2.80
C LEU A 77 9.59 -8.43 4.16
N THR A 78 8.80 -8.47 5.24
CA THR A 78 9.30 -8.75 6.59
C THR A 78 9.25 -10.22 6.99
N LYS A 79 8.55 -11.06 6.21
CA LYS A 79 8.35 -12.47 6.50
C LYS A 79 9.69 -13.24 6.55
N ASN A 80 10.00 -13.81 7.70
CA ASN A 80 11.24 -14.57 7.94
C ASN A 80 12.54 -13.78 7.67
N ARG A 81 12.52 -12.45 7.81
CA ARG A 81 13.66 -11.56 7.60
C ARG A 81 13.90 -10.69 8.82
N GLN A 82 15.15 -10.34 9.06
CA GLN A 82 15.55 -9.39 10.09
C GLN A 82 15.85 -8.03 9.45
N ASN A 83 14.83 -7.40 8.90
CA ASN A 83 14.96 -6.13 8.20
C ASN A 83 13.98 -5.08 8.70
N ILE A 84 14.27 -3.83 8.34
CA ILE A 84 13.33 -2.71 8.45
C ILE A 84 12.89 -2.34 7.03
N VAL A 85 11.60 -2.25 6.83
CA VAL A 85 10.98 -1.94 5.54
C VAL A 85 10.35 -0.55 5.59
N PHE A 86 10.68 0.27 4.60
CA PHE A 86 10.10 1.58 4.36
C PHE A 86 9.35 1.54 3.02
N LEU A 87 8.06 1.65 3.05
CA LEU A 87 7.20 1.72 1.87
C LEU A 87 6.59 3.11 1.77
N PHE A 88 6.68 3.69 0.59
CA PHE A 88 6.07 4.97 0.27
C PHE A 88 5.15 4.81 -0.92
N SER A 89 3.98 5.43 -0.88
CA SER A 89 3.02 5.43 -1.99
C SER A 89 2.47 6.82 -2.22
N GLY A 90 2.66 7.34 -3.43
CA GLY A 90 2.28 8.68 -3.82
C GLY A 90 3.28 9.32 -4.77
N CYS A 91 3.31 10.64 -4.77
CA CYS A 91 4.22 11.44 -5.60
C CYS A 91 4.62 12.74 -4.88
N ASP A 92 5.65 13.39 -5.39
CA ASP A 92 6.18 14.64 -4.82
C ASP A 92 5.15 15.76 -4.74
N GLU A 93 4.21 15.83 -5.69
CA GLU A 93 3.18 16.85 -5.73
C GLU A 93 2.13 16.70 -4.62
N ASN A 94 1.70 15.48 -4.37
CA ASN A 94 0.61 15.18 -3.44
C ASN A 94 1.10 14.67 -2.07
N GLY A 95 2.40 14.38 -1.97
CA GLY A 95 3.01 13.72 -0.82
C GLY A 95 2.81 12.21 -0.85
N TYR A 96 3.30 11.56 0.18
CA TYR A 96 3.34 10.10 0.27
C TYR A 96 2.55 9.59 1.48
N LYS A 97 1.83 8.50 1.27
CA LYS A 97 1.45 7.60 2.36
C LYS A 97 2.68 6.75 2.65
N TYR A 98 3.05 6.61 3.90
CA TYR A 98 4.20 5.80 4.27
C TYR A 98 3.81 4.68 5.22
N LEU A 99 4.61 3.62 5.19
CA LEU A 99 4.55 2.52 6.13
C LEU A 99 5.97 2.09 6.48
N ILE A 100 6.27 2.05 7.78
CA ILE A 100 7.52 1.54 8.33
C ILE A 100 7.19 0.28 9.12
N SER A 101 7.89 -0.81 8.84
CA SER A 101 7.65 -2.08 9.53
C SER A 101 8.92 -2.91 9.71
N SER A 102 8.93 -3.76 10.72
CA SER A 102 9.94 -4.77 10.95
C SER A 102 9.35 -5.94 11.73
N SER A 103 9.85 -7.14 11.51
CA SER A 103 9.49 -8.31 12.31
C SER A 103 10.43 -8.49 13.53
N SER A 104 11.60 -7.87 13.52
CA SER A 104 12.67 -8.12 14.49
C SER A 104 13.16 -6.87 15.24
N HIS A 105 12.91 -5.67 14.71
CA HIS A 105 13.43 -4.43 15.27
C HIS A 105 12.32 -3.57 15.88
N ASN A 106 12.66 -2.82 16.93
CA ASN A 106 11.79 -1.77 17.43
C ASN A 106 11.88 -0.56 16.49
N ILE A 107 10.86 -0.36 15.68
CA ILE A 107 10.80 0.72 14.68
C ILE A 107 10.31 2.06 15.25
N ARG A 108 9.85 2.09 16.49
CA ARG A 108 9.24 3.30 17.08
C ARG A 108 10.21 4.49 17.10
N PRO A 109 11.48 4.37 17.54
CA PRO A 109 12.42 5.49 17.52
C PRO A 109 12.68 6.01 16.11
N VAL A 110 12.76 5.11 15.12
CA VAL A 110 12.97 5.46 13.71
C VAL A 110 11.77 6.23 13.16
N ALA A 111 10.57 5.79 13.46
CA ALA A 111 9.35 6.44 13.01
C ALA A 111 9.11 7.78 13.70
N GLU A 112 9.44 7.91 14.98
CA GLU A 112 9.35 9.15 15.73
C GLU A 112 10.34 10.20 15.16
N SER A 113 11.58 9.82 14.91
CA SER A 113 12.58 10.68 14.26
C SER A 113 12.16 11.10 12.85
N PHE A 114 11.65 10.16 12.04
CA PHE A 114 11.13 10.46 10.72
C PHE A 114 9.96 11.45 10.78
N ASN A 115 9.01 11.24 11.68
CA ASN A 115 7.87 12.13 11.85
C ASN A 115 8.28 13.54 12.31
N GLU A 116 9.26 13.64 13.19
CA GLU A 116 9.77 14.92 13.68
C GLU A 116 10.45 15.72 12.56
N ILE A 117 11.34 15.09 11.81
CA ILE A 117 12.13 15.75 10.74
C ILE A 117 11.23 16.21 9.59
N PHE A 118 10.32 15.36 9.14
CA PHE A 118 9.45 15.67 8.00
C PHE A 118 8.10 16.27 8.41
N SER A 119 7.88 16.55 9.70
CA SER A 119 6.56 16.96 10.22
C SER A 119 5.43 16.02 9.75
N ALA A 120 5.75 14.74 9.64
CA ALA A 120 4.84 13.73 9.14
C ALA A 120 3.79 13.37 10.18
N LYS A 121 2.63 12.92 9.71
CA LYS A 121 1.52 12.52 10.57
C LYS A 121 1.33 11.01 10.46
N GLY A 122 1.75 10.32 11.48
CA GLY A 122 1.63 8.87 11.51
C GLY A 122 1.61 8.28 12.91
N GLY A 123 1.23 7.02 12.98
CA GLY A 123 1.20 6.25 14.20
C GLY A 123 0.87 4.79 13.91
N GLY A 124 0.98 3.97 14.92
CA GLY A 124 0.71 2.54 14.80
C GLY A 124 0.94 1.80 16.09
N LYS A 125 0.67 0.50 16.07
CA LYS A 125 0.90 -0.40 17.20
C LYS A 125 1.88 -1.50 16.79
N GLY A 126 2.75 -1.87 17.73
CA GLY A 126 3.72 -2.96 17.51
C GLY A 126 4.80 -2.59 16.50
N ASN A 127 5.01 -3.47 15.54
CA ASN A 127 6.09 -3.41 14.57
C ASN A 127 5.65 -2.82 13.21
N CYS A 128 4.58 -2.05 13.19
CA CYS A 128 4.08 -1.40 11.98
C CYS A 128 3.56 0.01 12.32
N ILE A 129 4.14 1.02 11.69
CA ILE A 129 3.75 2.42 11.80
C ILE A 129 3.44 2.93 10.41
N GLN A 130 2.33 3.63 10.27
CA GLN A 130 1.88 4.18 9.00
C GLN A 130 1.41 5.61 9.16
N GLY A 131 1.48 6.37 8.08
CA GLY A 131 1.08 7.77 8.09
C GLY A 131 1.15 8.43 6.74
N THR A 132 1.23 9.75 6.77
CA THR A 132 1.39 10.59 5.59
C THR A 132 2.53 11.57 5.80
N VAL A 133 3.30 11.81 4.75
CA VAL A 133 4.41 12.76 4.72
C VAL A 133 4.30 13.62 3.47
N LYS A 134 4.61 14.90 3.61
CA LYS A 134 4.67 15.85 2.50
C LYS A 134 6.11 16.34 2.36
N ALA A 135 6.91 15.57 1.66
CA ALA A 135 8.31 15.82 1.38
C ALA A 135 8.65 15.29 -0.01
N LEU A 136 9.76 15.73 -0.58
CA LEU A 136 10.25 15.23 -1.85
C LEU A 136 10.89 13.84 -1.66
N LYS A 137 10.79 13.00 -2.68
CA LYS A 137 11.45 11.68 -2.71
C LYS A 137 12.95 11.80 -2.44
N SER A 138 13.61 12.83 -3.02
CA SER A 138 15.02 13.12 -2.80
C SER A 138 15.37 13.32 -1.33
N ASP A 139 14.57 14.12 -0.62
CA ASP A 139 14.83 14.49 0.77
C ASP A 139 14.64 13.28 1.69
N ILE A 140 13.62 12.48 1.41
CA ILE A 140 13.37 11.21 2.11
C ILE A 140 14.53 10.24 1.90
N MET A 141 15.01 10.12 0.67
CA MET A 141 16.14 9.25 0.33
C MET A 141 17.43 9.71 1.02
N GLU A 142 17.75 11.01 0.98
CA GLU A 142 18.92 11.59 1.66
C GLU A 142 18.90 11.33 3.17
N TYR A 143 17.72 11.46 3.80
CA TYR A 143 17.56 11.14 5.22
C TYR A 143 17.78 9.65 5.53
N LEU A 144 17.32 8.78 4.66
CA LEU A 144 17.41 7.34 4.84
C LEU A 144 18.79 6.76 4.43
N GLU A 145 19.60 7.47 3.63
CA GLU A 145 20.89 7.05 3.08
C GLU A 145 21.92 6.64 4.17
N PRO A 146 22.12 7.40 5.27
CA PRO A 146 23.11 7.08 6.30
C PRO A 146 22.92 5.71 6.96
N TYR A 147 21.81 5.04 6.70
CA TYR A 147 21.48 3.74 7.29
C TYR A 147 21.87 2.52 6.42
N ASN A 148 22.81 2.66 5.46
CA ASN A 148 23.26 1.59 4.55
C ASN A 148 22.12 0.89 3.80
N PHE A 149 21.46 1.63 2.93
CA PHE A 149 20.37 1.10 2.10
C PHE A 149 20.85 0.70 0.70
N GLU A 150 20.55 -0.51 0.30
CA GLU A 150 20.43 -0.76 -1.13
C GLU A 150 19.01 -0.43 -1.58
N VAL A 151 18.92 0.59 -2.42
CA VAL A 151 17.65 0.95 -3.08
C VAL A 151 17.33 -0.15 -4.07
N SER A 152 16.28 -0.92 -3.85
CA SER A 152 15.72 -1.71 -4.92
C SER A 152 15.06 -0.73 -5.90
N ALA A 153 15.83 -0.34 -6.91
CA ALA A 153 15.33 0.47 -8.00
C ALA A 153 14.22 -0.28 -8.75
N ASP A 154 13.27 0.51 -9.21
CA ASP A 154 12.21 0.19 -10.16
C ASP A 154 12.37 -1.17 -10.89
N ILE A 155 11.57 -2.16 -10.50
CA ILE A 155 11.32 -3.36 -11.27
C ILE A 155 9.88 -3.32 -11.77
#